data_89ff248505d09b61a47e84024574cb4d
#
_entry.id   89ff248505d09b61a47e84024574cb4d
#
_cell.length_a   1.000
_cell.length_b   1.000
_cell.length_c   1.000
_cell.angle_alpha   90.00
_cell.angle_beta   90.00
_cell.angle_gamma   90.00
#
_symmetry.space_group_name_H-M   'P 1'
#
loop_
_entity.id
_entity.type
_entity.pdbx_description
1 polymer ?
#
loop_
_entity_poly.entity_id
_entity_poly.type
_entity_poly.pdbx_seq_one_letter_code
_entity_poly.pdbx_strand_id
1 'polypeptide(L)'
;MMSVPVVLIPGAGGQAWVWHLVEADLRRRGYDAFAVDLPAADESKGLPAYADAVVSAVRDRAVRDRAVRDRAVGDRTDDGQAPVTIAAYSLGAFTAPLVWQRVPARQVIFVNAMIPRPGETPGAWWDNVGWEQARTTAAQRNGYSPDFDLDTYFLHDIPADLRQQMLGHEVAQSPGPFGDKCLFDEWPGIPLHVIAGRDDRFFPVELQQRVARERLGVEPDVVPGGHLAALSRPAELAAALARYL
;
A
#
# COMPACT_ATOMS: atom_id res chain seq x y z
N MET A 1 -26.22 -3.20 -4.02
CA MET A 1 -25.24 -3.97 -3.21
C MET A 1 -24.32 -2.95 -2.56
N MET A 2 -24.02 -3.08 -1.26
CA MET A 2 -22.99 -2.22 -0.65
C MET A 2 -21.62 -2.68 -1.16
N SER A 3 -20.77 -1.74 -1.58
CA SER A 3 -19.42 -2.07 -2.00
C SER A 3 -18.61 -2.54 -0.79
N VAL A 4 -17.72 -3.53 -1.02
CA VAL A 4 -16.75 -3.96 0.00
C VAL A 4 -15.83 -2.79 0.31
N PRO A 5 -15.63 -2.42 1.59
CA PRO A 5 -14.72 -1.33 1.94
C PRO A 5 -13.28 -1.62 1.48
N VAL A 6 -12.59 -0.58 1.00
CA VAL A 6 -11.20 -0.66 0.55
C VAL A 6 -10.34 0.20 1.49
N VAL A 7 -9.51 -0.44 2.30
CA VAL A 7 -8.53 0.27 3.12
C VAL A 7 -7.23 0.46 2.34
N LEU A 8 -6.77 1.71 2.27
CA LEU A 8 -5.56 2.12 1.56
C LEU A 8 -4.44 2.38 2.58
N ILE A 9 -3.46 1.48 2.63
CA ILE A 9 -2.33 1.54 3.56
C ILE A 9 -1.16 2.23 2.86
N PRO A 10 -0.65 3.37 3.37
CA PRO A 10 0.46 4.09 2.78
C PRO A 10 1.81 3.38 2.97
N GLY A 11 2.82 3.84 2.25
CA GLY A 11 4.21 3.44 2.40
C GLY A 11 4.95 4.19 3.50
N ALA A 12 6.26 4.35 3.33
CA ALA A 12 7.11 5.14 4.23
C ALA A 12 6.59 6.58 4.36
N GLY A 13 6.79 7.17 5.54
CA GLY A 13 6.17 8.45 5.92
C GLY A 13 4.72 8.31 6.42
N GLY A 14 4.06 7.19 6.16
CA GLY A 14 2.79 6.79 6.79
C GLY A 14 1.58 7.65 6.51
N GLN A 15 1.63 8.58 5.55
CA GLN A 15 0.56 9.55 5.34
C GLN A 15 -0.54 9.03 4.39
N ALA A 16 -1.77 9.07 4.86
CA ALA A 16 -2.97 8.84 4.05
C ALA A 16 -3.02 9.74 2.81
N TRP A 17 -2.42 10.92 2.90
CA TRP A 17 -2.38 11.91 1.84
C TRP A 17 -1.83 11.35 0.51
N VAL A 18 -0.88 10.42 0.53
CA VAL A 18 -0.35 9.81 -0.71
C VAL A 18 -1.44 9.19 -1.57
N TRP A 19 -2.53 8.77 -0.96
CA TRP A 19 -3.66 8.12 -1.62
C TRP A 19 -4.79 9.06 -2.02
N HIS A 20 -4.76 10.36 -1.64
CA HIS A 20 -5.93 11.25 -1.72
C HIS A 20 -6.56 11.34 -3.11
N LEU A 21 -5.75 11.34 -4.18
CA LEU A 21 -6.25 11.40 -5.56
C LEU A 21 -6.89 10.07 -5.98
N VAL A 22 -6.27 8.95 -5.63
CA VAL A 22 -6.79 7.60 -5.90
C VAL A 22 -8.04 7.34 -5.08
N GLU A 23 -8.05 7.70 -3.80
CA GLU A 23 -9.21 7.60 -2.93
C GLU A 23 -10.40 8.36 -3.49
N ALA A 24 -10.19 9.61 -3.91
CA ALA A 24 -11.22 10.44 -4.54
C ALA A 24 -11.74 9.82 -5.85
N ASP A 25 -10.87 9.23 -6.67
CA ASP A 25 -11.26 8.58 -7.92
C ASP A 25 -12.08 7.30 -7.64
N LEU A 26 -11.63 6.44 -6.73
CA LEU A 26 -12.36 5.24 -6.34
C LEU A 26 -13.75 5.58 -5.77
N ARG A 27 -13.85 6.63 -4.95
CA ARG A 27 -15.14 7.10 -4.42
C ARG A 27 -16.07 7.60 -5.53
N ARG A 28 -15.55 8.35 -6.52
CA ARG A 28 -16.35 8.78 -7.68
C ARG A 28 -16.87 7.59 -8.51
N ARG A 29 -16.13 6.48 -8.53
CA ARG A 29 -16.55 5.21 -9.17
C ARG A 29 -17.56 4.42 -8.32
N GLY A 30 -17.88 4.88 -7.11
CA GLY A 30 -18.84 4.23 -6.21
C GLY A 30 -18.22 3.21 -5.26
N TYR A 31 -16.91 3.13 -5.16
CA TYR A 31 -16.23 2.27 -4.18
C TYR A 31 -16.11 2.98 -2.82
N ASP A 32 -16.24 2.22 -1.76
CA ASP A 32 -16.07 2.71 -0.39
C ASP A 32 -14.58 2.63 0.01
N ALA A 33 -13.75 3.53 -0.55
CA ALA A 33 -12.32 3.59 -0.28
C ALA A 33 -12.00 4.60 0.83
N PHE A 34 -11.02 4.27 1.68
CA PHE A 34 -10.48 5.18 2.69
C PHE A 34 -9.00 4.89 2.98
N ALA A 35 -8.21 5.95 3.11
CA ALA A 35 -6.82 5.88 3.48
C ALA A 35 -6.63 6.07 4.99
N VAL A 36 -5.53 5.53 5.53
CA VAL A 36 -5.23 5.55 6.96
C VAL A 36 -3.85 6.16 7.19
N ASP A 37 -3.76 7.09 8.16
CA ASP A 37 -2.45 7.56 8.62
C ASP A 37 -1.80 6.54 9.56
N LEU A 38 -0.51 6.32 9.37
CA LEU A 38 0.31 5.46 10.22
C LEU A 38 1.22 6.34 11.10
N PRO A 39 1.58 5.90 12.31
CA PRO A 39 2.40 6.69 13.24
C PRO A 39 3.90 6.66 12.84
N ALA A 40 4.22 7.04 11.59
CA ALA A 40 5.54 6.87 10.99
C ALA A 40 6.65 7.73 11.61
N ALA A 41 6.31 8.90 12.17
CA ALA A 41 7.26 9.79 12.82
C ALA A 41 7.60 9.38 14.27
N ASP A 42 6.80 8.52 14.88
CA ASP A 42 7.00 8.10 16.27
C ASP A 42 8.02 6.95 16.33
N GLU A 43 9.22 7.24 16.83
CA GLU A 43 10.32 6.26 16.94
C GLU A 43 9.99 5.07 17.85
N SER A 44 9.02 5.21 18.75
CA SER A 44 8.56 4.13 19.61
C SER A 44 7.59 3.16 18.92
N LYS A 45 7.17 3.45 17.69
CA LYS A 45 6.17 2.69 16.92
C LYS A 45 6.82 1.88 15.81
N GLY A 46 6.40 0.64 15.73
CA GLY A 46 6.82 -0.30 14.69
C GLY A 46 5.63 -0.88 13.92
N LEU A 47 5.86 -1.98 13.21
CA LEU A 47 4.83 -2.66 12.42
C LEU A 47 3.56 -3.03 13.22
N PRO A 48 3.64 -3.48 14.50
CA PRO A 48 2.43 -3.75 15.28
C PRO A 48 1.56 -2.50 15.47
N ALA A 49 2.15 -1.35 15.75
CA ALA A 49 1.41 -0.09 15.90
C ALA A 49 0.82 0.39 14.58
N TYR A 50 1.49 0.13 13.45
CA TYR A 50 0.94 0.40 12.12
C TYR A 50 -0.30 -0.45 11.86
N ALA A 51 -0.23 -1.75 12.18
CA ALA A 51 -1.37 -2.64 12.08
C ALA A 51 -2.52 -2.22 13.02
N ASP A 52 -2.21 -1.77 14.24
CA ASP A 52 -3.21 -1.24 15.19
C ASP A 52 -3.98 -0.06 14.60
N ALA A 53 -3.28 0.90 13.98
CA ALA A 53 -3.91 2.05 13.35
C ALA A 53 -4.89 1.62 12.23
N VAL A 54 -4.47 0.69 11.36
CA VAL A 54 -5.31 0.19 10.26
C VAL A 54 -6.51 -0.59 10.79
N VAL A 55 -6.29 -1.51 11.73
CA VAL A 55 -7.37 -2.33 12.34
C VAL A 55 -8.40 -1.44 13.04
N SER A 56 -7.95 -0.41 13.78
CA SER A 56 -8.85 0.56 14.41
C SER A 56 -9.69 1.30 13.37
N ALA A 57 -9.07 1.82 12.32
CA ALA A 57 -9.79 2.53 11.26
C ALA A 57 -10.83 1.66 10.55
N VAL A 58 -10.51 0.38 10.29
CA VAL A 58 -11.45 -0.60 9.70
C VAL A 58 -12.63 -0.85 10.63
N ARG A 59 -12.38 -1.05 11.93
CA ARG A 59 -13.44 -1.28 12.93
C ARG A 59 -14.33 -0.07 13.12
N ASP A 60 -13.77 1.12 13.23
CA ASP A 60 -14.49 2.37 13.36
C ASP A 60 -15.40 2.64 12.14
N ARG A 61 -14.92 2.25 10.95
CA ARG A 61 -15.71 2.31 9.72
C ARG A 61 -16.89 1.37 9.79
N ALA A 62 -16.68 0.11 10.17
CA ALA A 62 -17.74 -0.88 10.30
C ALA A 62 -18.83 -0.45 11.30
N VAL A 63 -18.44 0.17 12.41
CA VAL A 63 -19.38 0.72 13.40
C VAL A 63 -20.24 1.85 12.81
N ARG A 64 -19.60 2.79 12.08
CA ARG A 64 -20.33 3.88 11.41
C ARG A 64 -21.31 3.37 10.37
N ASP A 65 -20.91 2.41 9.55
CA ASP A 65 -21.76 1.82 8.51
C ASP A 65 -22.92 1.01 9.10
N ARG A 66 -22.70 0.36 10.25
CA ARG A 66 -23.76 -0.30 11.01
C ARG A 66 -24.77 0.71 11.54
N ALA A 67 -24.35 1.79 12.18
CA ALA A 67 -25.21 2.82 12.71
C ALA A 67 -26.08 3.49 11.62
N VAL A 68 -25.56 3.61 10.40
CA VAL A 68 -26.34 4.11 9.25
C VAL A 68 -27.38 3.06 8.80
N ARG A 69 -27.02 1.78 8.77
CA ARG A 69 -27.92 0.68 8.40
C ARG A 69 -29.05 0.49 9.39
N ASP A 70 -28.77 0.49 10.69
CA ASP A 70 -29.76 0.28 11.75
C ASP A 70 -30.82 1.37 11.76
N ARG A 71 -30.45 2.61 11.38
CA ARG A 71 -31.41 3.70 11.16
C ARG A 71 -32.30 3.50 9.95
N ALA A 72 -31.86 2.74 8.95
CA ALA A 72 -32.56 2.54 7.68
C ALA A 72 -33.47 1.29 7.66
N VAL A 73 -33.15 0.24 8.43
CA VAL A 73 -33.76 -1.10 8.24
C VAL A 73 -34.28 -1.75 9.53
N GLY A 74 -34.10 -1.15 10.71
CA GLY A 74 -34.55 -1.75 12.00
C GLY A 74 -33.94 -3.13 12.25
N ASP A 75 -33.43 -3.30 13.42
CA ASP A 75 -32.88 -4.48 14.12
C ASP A 75 -32.61 -5.77 13.30
N ARG A 76 -31.37 -5.97 12.86
CA ARG A 76 -30.83 -7.27 12.44
C ARG A 76 -29.52 -7.51 13.18
N THR A 77 -29.52 -8.53 14.02
CA THR A 77 -28.33 -9.00 14.77
C THR A 77 -27.41 -9.82 13.86
N ASP A 78 -26.69 -9.16 12.95
CA ASP A 78 -25.54 -9.77 12.30
C ASP A 78 -24.27 -9.11 12.86
N ASP A 79 -23.60 -9.80 13.78
CA ASP A 79 -22.39 -9.34 14.47
C ASP A 79 -21.11 -9.53 13.63
N GLY A 80 -21.23 -10.05 12.41
CA GLY A 80 -20.14 -10.26 11.49
C GLY A 80 -19.57 -8.95 10.94
N GLN A 81 -18.28 -8.68 11.17
CA GLN A 81 -17.56 -7.60 10.47
C GLN A 81 -17.48 -7.96 8.97
N ALA A 82 -17.97 -7.08 8.11
CA ALA A 82 -17.86 -7.26 6.67
C ALA A 82 -16.37 -7.33 6.26
N PRO A 83 -15.99 -8.25 5.35
CA PRO A 83 -14.63 -8.34 4.89
C PRO A 83 -14.22 -7.09 4.13
N VAL A 84 -12.93 -6.71 4.23
CA VAL A 84 -12.35 -5.53 3.56
C VAL A 84 -11.39 -5.94 2.45
N THR A 85 -11.25 -5.12 1.42
CA THR A 85 -10.10 -5.18 0.51
C THR A 85 -8.96 -4.36 1.10
N ILE A 86 -7.77 -4.93 1.19
CA ILE A 86 -6.55 -4.25 1.67
C ILE A 86 -5.72 -3.86 0.44
N ALA A 87 -5.49 -2.58 0.22
CA ALA A 87 -4.54 -2.09 -0.76
C ALA A 87 -3.32 -1.53 -0.02
N ALA A 88 -2.16 -2.15 -0.20
CA ALA A 88 -0.95 -1.85 0.56
C ALA A 88 0.18 -1.37 -0.35
N TYR A 89 0.72 -0.18 -0.05
CA TYR A 89 1.68 0.51 -0.87
C TYR A 89 3.09 0.47 -0.27
N SER A 90 4.10 0.15 -1.08
CA SER A 90 5.52 0.22 -0.69
C SER A 90 5.78 -0.48 0.66
N LEU A 91 6.34 0.20 1.66
CA LEU A 91 6.54 -0.30 3.03
C LEU A 91 5.24 -0.79 3.70
N GLY A 92 4.09 -0.21 3.36
CA GLY A 92 2.79 -0.64 3.89
C GLY A 92 2.45 -2.11 3.62
N ALA A 93 3.12 -2.73 2.65
CA ALA A 93 3.01 -4.16 2.40
C ALA A 93 3.42 -5.03 3.58
N PHE A 94 4.33 -4.55 4.44
CA PHE A 94 4.70 -5.22 5.69
C PHE A 94 3.62 -5.11 6.77
N THR A 95 2.76 -4.10 6.68
CA THR A 95 1.62 -3.94 7.59
C THR A 95 0.46 -4.87 7.22
N ALA A 96 0.24 -5.14 5.94
CA ALA A 96 -0.90 -5.92 5.46
C ALA A 96 -1.05 -7.30 6.12
N PRO A 97 0.01 -8.12 6.31
CA PRO A 97 -0.09 -9.41 7.00
C PRO A 97 -0.61 -9.30 8.43
N LEU A 98 -0.18 -8.29 9.16
CA LEU A 98 -0.59 -8.06 10.55
C LEU A 98 -2.03 -7.53 10.65
N VAL A 99 -2.58 -7.00 9.55
CA VAL A 99 -3.97 -6.54 9.46
C VAL A 99 -4.90 -7.70 9.14
N TRP A 100 -4.65 -8.50 8.09
CA TRP A 100 -5.59 -9.58 7.72
C TRP A 100 -5.72 -10.68 8.78
N GLN A 101 -4.74 -10.85 9.65
CA GLN A 101 -4.85 -11.76 10.79
C GLN A 101 -5.85 -11.27 11.85
N ARG A 102 -6.29 -10.02 11.81
CA ARG A 102 -7.06 -9.34 12.85
C ARG A 102 -8.41 -8.82 12.39
N VAL A 103 -8.61 -8.72 11.06
CA VAL A 103 -9.88 -8.34 10.44
C VAL A 103 -10.15 -9.25 9.24
N PRO A 104 -11.42 -9.58 8.95
CA PRO A 104 -11.75 -10.35 7.75
C PRO A 104 -11.27 -9.61 6.49
N ALA A 105 -10.42 -10.22 5.71
CA ALA A 105 -9.95 -9.67 4.43
C ALA A 105 -10.56 -10.47 3.27
N ARG A 106 -11.08 -9.77 2.27
CA ARG A 106 -11.58 -10.36 1.03
C ARG A 106 -10.45 -10.66 0.05
N GLN A 107 -9.46 -9.77 -0.01
CA GLN A 107 -8.29 -9.85 -0.88
C GLN A 107 -7.25 -8.81 -0.44
N VAL A 108 -6.02 -8.98 -0.93
CA VAL A 108 -4.94 -8.01 -0.75
C VAL A 108 -4.40 -7.60 -2.12
N ILE A 109 -4.22 -6.29 -2.32
CA ILE A 109 -3.63 -5.70 -3.52
C ILE A 109 -2.35 -4.97 -3.09
N PHE A 110 -1.21 -5.42 -3.58
CA PHE A 110 0.09 -4.83 -3.35
C PHE A 110 0.41 -3.82 -4.46
N VAL A 111 0.81 -2.61 -4.11
CA VAL A 111 1.11 -1.54 -5.07
C VAL A 111 2.52 -1.05 -4.87
N ASN A 112 3.39 -1.16 -5.87
CA ASN A 112 4.83 -0.82 -5.80
C ASN A 112 5.47 -1.31 -4.49
N ALA A 113 5.23 -2.57 -4.13
CA ALA A 113 5.24 -3.03 -2.75
C ALA A 113 6.53 -3.76 -2.34
N MET A 114 6.92 -3.55 -1.09
CA MET A 114 7.89 -4.40 -0.38
C MET A 114 7.18 -5.67 0.10
N ILE A 115 6.87 -6.59 -0.81
CA ILE A 115 6.15 -7.83 -0.46
C ILE A 115 7.02 -8.66 0.51
N PRO A 116 6.59 -8.92 1.76
CA PRO A 116 7.41 -9.63 2.75
C PRO A 116 7.43 -11.15 2.55
N ARG A 117 8.36 -11.82 3.24
CA ARG A 117 8.26 -13.23 3.60
C ARG A 117 7.88 -13.36 5.08
N PRO A 118 7.31 -14.50 5.50
CA PRO A 118 7.08 -14.77 6.93
C PRO A 118 8.34 -14.54 7.77
N GLY A 119 8.23 -13.73 8.82
CA GLY A 119 9.32 -13.42 9.74
C GLY A 119 10.41 -12.47 9.21
N GLU A 120 10.31 -12.00 7.98
CA GLU A 120 11.25 -11.02 7.40
C GLU A 120 11.05 -9.64 8.03
N THR A 121 12.15 -8.87 8.15
CA THR A 121 12.08 -7.45 8.53
C THR A 121 12.17 -6.57 7.28
N PRO A 122 11.54 -5.38 7.26
CA PRO A 122 11.73 -4.43 6.14
C PRO A 122 13.20 -4.07 5.91
N GLY A 123 14.02 -4.02 6.97
CA GLY A 123 15.47 -3.78 6.84
C GLY A 123 16.20 -4.89 6.11
N ALA A 124 15.85 -6.16 6.34
CA ALA A 124 16.46 -7.29 5.64
C ALA A 124 15.93 -7.49 4.21
N TRP A 125 14.75 -6.94 3.92
CA TRP A 125 14.12 -7.07 2.59
C TRP A 125 15.01 -6.58 1.46
N TRP A 126 15.73 -5.48 1.65
CA TRP A 126 16.60 -4.86 0.64
C TRP A 126 17.63 -5.84 0.07
N ASP A 127 18.35 -6.50 0.98
CA ASP A 127 19.37 -7.49 0.62
C ASP A 127 18.73 -8.77 0.07
N ASN A 128 17.67 -9.24 0.71
CA ASN A 128 16.99 -10.47 0.34
C ASN A 128 16.39 -10.45 -1.08
N VAL A 129 16.03 -9.27 -1.58
CA VAL A 129 15.54 -9.11 -2.96
C VAL A 129 16.61 -8.58 -3.93
N GLY A 130 17.83 -8.29 -3.45
CA GLY A 130 18.90 -7.70 -4.26
C GLY A 130 18.51 -6.34 -4.86
N TRP A 131 17.86 -5.51 -4.04
CA TRP A 131 17.31 -4.22 -4.48
C TRP A 131 18.37 -3.30 -5.07
N GLU A 132 19.52 -3.14 -4.40
CA GLU A 132 20.56 -2.21 -4.84
C GLU A 132 21.10 -2.58 -6.23
N GLN A 133 21.37 -3.86 -6.46
CA GLN A 133 21.81 -4.35 -7.77
C GLN A 133 20.73 -4.11 -8.86
N ALA A 134 19.46 -4.38 -8.55
CA ALA A 134 18.39 -4.17 -9.49
C ALA A 134 18.21 -2.70 -9.86
N ARG A 135 18.24 -1.80 -8.86
CA ARG A 135 18.15 -0.35 -9.01
C ARG A 135 19.32 0.20 -9.82
N THR A 136 20.55 -0.15 -9.47
CA THR A 136 21.75 0.29 -10.16
C THR A 136 21.76 -0.17 -11.63
N THR A 137 21.42 -1.43 -11.87
CA THR A 137 21.33 -1.98 -13.23
C THR A 137 20.26 -1.23 -14.07
N ALA A 138 19.11 -0.96 -13.49
CA ALA A 138 18.04 -0.20 -14.15
C ALA A 138 18.49 1.25 -14.46
N ALA A 139 19.18 1.91 -13.53
CA ALA A 139 19.72 3.25 -13.70
C ALA A 139 20.68 3.31 -14.89
N GLN A 140 21.66 2.40 -14.92
CA GLN A 140 22.62 2.30 -16.02
C GLN A 140 21.97 2.05 -17.37
N ARG A 141 21.00 1.13 -17.43
CA ARG A 141 20.26 0.80 -18.65
C ARG A 141 19.43 1.96 -19.19
N ASN A 142 18.84 2.75 -18.29
CA ASN A 142 17.91 3.82 -18.65
C ASN A 142 18.56 5.23 -18.63
N GLY A 143 19.86 5.35 -18.33
CA GLY A 143 20.63 6.58 -18.44
C GLY A 143 20.35 7.64 -17.38
N TYR A 144 19.97 7.23 -16.16
CA TYR A 144 19.91 8.13 -15.00
C TYR A 144 20.93 7.75 -13.93
N SER A 145 21.20 8.67 -12.97
CA SER A 145 22.21 8.45 -11.93
C SER A 145 21.90 7.22 -11.09
N PRO A 146 22.88 6.34 -10.84
CA PRO A 146 22.75 5.28 -9.85
C PRO A 146 22.85 5.80 -8.40
N ASP A 147 23.30 7.04 -8.18
CA ASP A 147 23.31 7.65 -6.87
C ASP A 147 21.88 8.00 -6.46
N PHE A 148 21.53 7.62 -5.23
CA PHE A 148 20.17 7.85 -4.75
C PHE A 148 19.91 9.31 -4.44
N ASP A 149 18.87 9.86 -5.06
CA ASP A 149 18.27 11.15 -4.71
C ASP A 149 16.74 11.10 -4.92
N LEU A 150 16.01 11.94 -4.20
CA LEU A 150 14.54 11.95 -4.23
C LEU A 150 13.99 12.37 -5.60
N ASP A 151 14.60 13.35 -6.24
CA ASP A 151 14.13 13.85 -7.53
C ASP A 151 14.19 12.77 -8.62
N THR A 152 15.30 12.06 -8.69
CA THR A 152 15.51 10.99 -9.66
C THR A 152 14.61 9.79 -9.39
N TYR A 153 14.47 9.37 -8.13
CA TYR A 153 13.87 8.07 -7.82
C TYR A 153 12.39 8.13 -7.46
N PHE A 154 11.93 9.26 -6.89
CA PHE A 154 10.53 9.40 -6.45
C PHE A 154 9.75 10.47 -7.19
N LEU A 155 10.41 11.58 -7.53
CA LEU A 155 9.70 12.77 -8.00
C LEU A 155 9.78 12.97 -9.53
N HIS A 156 10.49 12.13 -10.25
CA HIS A 156 10.79 12.34 -11.68
C HIS A 156 9.55 12.48 -12.57
N ASP A 157 8.43 11.88 -12.19
CA ASP A 157 7.17 11.88 -12.95
C ASP A 157 6.02 12.64 -12.23
N ILE A 158 6.31 13.29 -11.10
CA ILE A 158 5.31 14.06 -10.34
C ILE A 158 5.13 15.46 -10.98
N PRO A 159 3.90 15.88 -11.28
CA PRO A 159 3.61 17.25 -11.74
C PRO A 159 4.09 18.32 -10.77
N ALA A 160 4.54 19.47 -11.29
CA ALA A 160 5.17 20.52 -10.48
C ALA A 160 4.24 21.11 -9.41
N ASP A 161 2.97 21.29 -9.72
CA ASP A 161 1.94 21.75 -8.79
C ASP A 161 1.71 20.76 -7.65
N LEU A 162 1.76 19.46 -7.95
CA LEU A 162 1.61 18.41 -6.93
C LEU A 162 2.86 18.30 -6.06
N ARG A 163 4.07 18.48 -6.62
CA ARG A 163 5.31 18.58 -5.82
C ARG A 163 5.22 19.71 -4.79
N GLN A 164 4.65 20.86 -5.18
CA GLN A 164 4.46 21.98 -4.26
C GLN A 164 3.49 21.63 -3.12
N GLN A 165 2.45 20.86 -3.40
CA GLN A 165 1.52 20.38 -2.36
C GLN A 165 2.18 19.37 -1.40
N MET A 166 3.09 18.52 -1.90
CA MET A 166 3.82 17.55 -1.08
C MET A 166 4.61 18.19 0.06
N LEU A 167 5.15 19.42 -0.12
CA LEU A 167 5.93 20.14 0.89
C LEU A 167 5.18 20.34 2.22
N GLY A 168 3.84 20.31 2.22
CA GLY A 168 3.01 20.37 3.42
C GLY A 168 2.72 19.00 4.08
N HIS A 169 3.15 17.93 3.44
CA HIS A 169 2.82 16.55 3.83
C HIS A 169 4.07 15.67 4.04
N GLU A 170 5.23 16.28 4.22
CA GLU A 170 6.46 15.53 4.47
C GLU A 170 6.50 15.05 5.93
N VAL A 171 6.56 13.74 6.11
CA VAL A 171 6.75 13.11 7.43
C VAL A 171 7.97 12.20 7.35
N ALA A 172 8.90 12.39 8.28
CA ALA A 172 10.06 11.53 8.41
C ALA A 172 9.63 10.12 8.80
N GLN A 173 10.15 9.12 8.12
CA GLN A 173 9.98 7.73 8.48
C GLN A 173 10.95 7.36 9.60
N SER A 174 10.42 6.99 10.77
CA SER A 174 11.24 6.48 11.87
C SER A 174 11.88 5.13 11.53
N PRO A 175 13.01 4.79 12.16
CA PRO A 175 13.67 3.50 11.93
C PRO A 175 12.93 2.31 12.55
N GLY A 176 12.01 2.53 13.49
CA GLY A 176 11.34 1.48 14.27
C GLY A 176 10.84 0.30 13.45
N PRO A 177 10.01 0.51 12.41
CA PRO A 177 9.44 -0.60 11.64
C PRO A 177 10.48 -1.46 10.91
N PHE A 178 11.65 -0.90 10.57
CA PHE A 178 12.66 -1.62 9.77
C PHE A 178 13.33 -2.77 10.53
N GLY A 179 13.29 -2.76 11.87
CA GLY A 179 13.78 -3.85 12.71
C GLY A 179 12.74 -4.89 13.06
N ASP A 180 11.46 -4.61 12.83
CA ASP A 180 10.38 -5.48 13.24
C ASP A 180 10.18 -6.65 12.28
N LYS A 181 10.00 -7.85 12.85
CA LYS A 181 9.63 -9.02 12.07
C LYS A 181 8.16 -8.96 11.66
N CYS A 182 7.89 -9.15 10.38
CA CYS A 182 6.54 -9.34 9.87
C CYS A 182 6.06 -10.77 10.20
N LEU A 183 5.40 -10.91 11.34
CA LEU A 183 4.99 -12.21 11.89
C LEU A 183 3.67 -12.67 11.27
N PHE A 184 3.76 -13.59 10.35
CA PHE A 184 2.65 -14.40 9.82
C PHE A 184 3.23 -15.75 9.42
N ASP A 185 2.41 -16.79 9.36
CA ASP A 185 2.88 -18.14 9.08
C ASP A 185 2.91 -18.44 7.58
N GLU A 186 1.81 -18.15 6.91
CA GLU A 186 1.63 -18.36 5.47
C GLU A 186 0.75 -17.27 4.84
N TRP A 187 0.78 -17.18 3.53
CA TRP A 187 -0.12 -16.29 2.79
C TRP A 187 -1.57 -16.75 2.96
N PRO A 188 -2.53 -15.82 3.15
CA PRO A 188 -3.92 -16.20 3.36
C PRO A 188 -4.51 -16.85 2.11
N GLY A 189 -5.45 -17.77 2.30
CA GLY A 189 -6.17 -18.43 1.21
C GLY A 189 -7.19 -17.53 0.49
N ILE A 190 -6.87 -16.23 0.35
CA ILE A 190 -7.67 -15.22 -0.36
C ILE A 190 -6.88 -14.71 -1.58
N PRO A 191 -7.55 -14.08 -2.58
CA PRO A 191 -6.86 -13.53 -3.73
C PRO A 191 -5.79 -12.50 -3.35
N LEU A 192 -4.61 -12.63 -3.94
CA LEU A 192 -3.49 -11.70 -3.82
C LEU A 192 -3.19 -11.13 -5.21
N HIS A 193 -3.13 -9.80 -5.30
CA HIS A 193 -2.86 -9.08 -6.54
C HIS A 193 -1.67 -8.16 -6.37
N VAL A 194 -0.97 -7.89 -7.46
CA VAL A 194 0.15 -6.94 -7.48
C VAL A 194 -0.03 -5.97 -8.62
N ILE A 195 0.14 -4.69 -8.35
CA ILE A 195 0.19 -3.61 -9.34
C ILE A 195 1.57 -2.98 -9.24
N ALA A 196 2.30 -2.96 -10.36
CA ALA A 196 3.64 -2.42 -10.46
C ALA A 196 3.68 -1.18 -11.38
N GLY A 197 4.33 -0.12 -10.93
CA GLY A 197 4.62 1.04 -11.75
C GLY A 197 5.69 0.72 -12.79
N ARG A 198 5.37 0.92 -14.08
CA ARG A 198 6.30 0.66 -15.19
C ARG A 198 7.56 1.52 -15.10
N ASP A 199 7.39 2.75 -14.66
CA ASP A 199 8.41 3.78 -14.66
C ASP A 199 9.03 3.96 -13.26
N ASP A 200 8.78 3.01 -12.35
CA ASP A 200 9.32 3.03 -10.99
C ASP A 200 10.84 2.83 -11.01
N ARG A 201 11.55 3.91 -10.66
CA ARG A 201 13.02 3.89 -10.58
C ARG A 201 13.54 3.39 -9.25
N PHE A 202 12.72 3.46 -8.20
CA PHE A 202 13.08 3.00 -6.86
C PHE A 202 12.93 1.47 -6.73
N PHE A 203 11.80 0.92 -7.21
CA PHE A 203 11.61 -0.52 -7.39
C PHE A 203 11.41 -0.83 -8.87
N PRO A 204 12.48 -1.04 -9.64
CA PRO A 204 12.36 -1.33 -11.07
C PRO A 204 11.32 -2.41 -11.34
N VAL A 205 10.56 -2.26 -12.42
CA VAL A 205 9.42 -3.14 -12.72
C VAL A 205 9.83 -4.62 -12.78
N GLU A 206 11.04 -4.92 -13.28
CA GLU A 206 11.57 -6.29 -13.33
C GLU A 206 11.83 -6.86 -11.93
N LEU A 207 12.24 -6.02 -10.99
CA LEU A 207 12.38 -6.42 -9.58
C LEU A 207 11.01 -6.75 -9.00
N GLN A 208 10.02 -5.87 -9.20
CA GLN A 208 8.66 -6.08 -8.69
C GLN A 208 8.03 -7.35 -9.27
N GLN A 209 8.19 -7.60 -10.58
CA GLN A 209 7.73 -8.82 -11.25
C GLN A 209 8.38 -10.07 -10.68
N ARG A 210 9.70 -10.03 -10.47
CA ARG A 210 10.44 -11.16 -9.88
C ARG A 210 9.97 -11.43 -8.45
N VAL A 211 9.88 -10.41 -7.61
CA VAL A 211 9.46 -10.55 -6.21
C VAL A 211 8.02 -11.07 -6.11
N ALA A 212 7.10 -10.57 -6.94
CA ALA A 212 5.73 -11.05 -6.98
C ALA A 212 5.63 -12.54 -7.35
N ARG A 213 6.37 -12.98 -8.39
CA ARG A 213 6.42 -14.39 -8.77
C ARG A 213 7.02 -15.29 -7.68
N GLU A 214 8.18 -14.88 -7.13
CA GLU A 214 8.91 -15.68 -6.14
C GLU A 214 8.20 -15.79 -4.80
N ARG A 215 7.43 -14.76 -4.42
CA ARG A 215 6.84 -14.66 -3.08
C ARG A 215 5.35 -14.98 -3.04
N LEU A 216 4.64 -14.73 -4.14
CA LEU A 216 3.18 -14.90 -4.23
C LEU A 216 2.74 -15.83 -5.36
N GLY A 217 3.61 -16.15 -6.30
CA GLY A 217 3.24 -16.94 -7.49
C GLY A 217 2.33 -16.19 -8.48
N VAL A 218 2.31 -14.85 -8.45
CA VAL A 218 1.44 -14.01 -9.29
C VAL A 218 2.25 -13.12 -10.23
N GLU A 219 1.65 -12.79 -11.38
CA GLU A 219 2.19 -11.77 -12.29
C GLU A 219 1.57 -10.40 -11.96
N PRO A 220 2.37 -9.33 -11.82
CA PRO A 220 1.84 -8.00 -11.60
C PRO A 220 1.11 -7.45 -12.81
N ASP A 221 0.02 -6.73 -12.58
CA ASP A 221 -0.48 -5.74 -13.53
C ASP A 221 0.47 -4.55 -13.58
N VAL A 222 0.97 -4.23 -14.76
CA VAL A 222 1.86 -3.09 -14.96
C VAL A 222 1.06 -1.86 -15.38
N VAL A 223 1.18 -0.77 -14.62
CA VAL A 223 0.54 0.51 -14.91
C VAL A 223 1.58 1.59 -15.21
N PRO A 224 1.24 2.65 -15.94
CA PRO A 224 2.12 3.82 -16.05
C PRO A 224 2.40 4.45 -14.68
N GLY A 225 3.58 5.05 -14.53
CA GLY A 225 3.96 5.83 -13.36
C GLY A 225 5.15 5.26 -12.61
N GLY A 226 5.79 6.15 -11.83
CA GLY A 226 6.93 5.88 -10.98
C GLY A 226 6.54 5.28 -9.63
N HIS A 227 7.49 5.40 -8.66
CA HIS A 227 7.23 4.88 -7.31
C HIS A 227 6.01 5.54 -6.67
N LEU A 228 5.75 6.81 -6.90
CA LEU A 228 4.59 7.54 -6.41
C LEU A 228 3.43 7.57 -7.44
N ALA A 229 3.13 6.43 -8.08
CA ALA A 229 2.05 6.32 -9.07
C ALA A 229 0.68 6.78 -8.54
N ALA A 230 0.44 6.66 -7.24
CA ALA A 230 -0.77 7.17 -6.59
C ALA A 230 -0.93 8.71 -6.73
N LEU A 231 0.16 9.42 -6.92
CA LEU A 231 0.20 10.86 -7.14
C LEU A 231 0.39 11.20 -8.62
N SER A 232 1.32 10.53 -9.33
CA SER A 232 1.64 10.86 -10.72
C SER A 232 0.65 10.32 -11.74
N ARG A 233 -0.01 9.21 -11.45
CA ARG A 233 -0.97 8.51 -12.34
C ARG A 233 -2.19 7.99 -11.57
N PRO A 234 -2.89 8.85 -10.81
CA PRO A 234 -3.97 8.42 -9.92
C PRO A 234 -5.14 7.76 -10.64
N ALA A 235 -5.49 8.23 -11.84
CA ALA A 235 -6.61 7.69 -12.60
C ALA A 235 -6.33 6.28 -13.13
N GLU A 236 -5.12 6.04 -13.64
CA GLU A 236 -4.67 4.73 -14.11
C GLU A 236 -4.54 3.74 -12.96
N LEU A 237 -3.99 4.18 -11.83
CA LEU A 237 -3.90 3.32 -10.64
C LEU A 237 -5.29 3.01 -10.06
N ALA A 238 -6.18 3.99 -9.96
CA ALA A 238 -7.56 3.76 -9.52
C ALA A 238 -8.32 2.82 -10.46
N ALA A 239 -8.11 2.95 -11.78
CA ALA A 239 -8.70 2.03 -12.75
C ALA A 239 -8.13 0.60 -12.62
N ALA A 240 -6.85 0.45 -12.32
CA ALA A 240 -6.24 -0.85 -12.07
C ALA A 240 -6.78 -1.50 -10.79
N LEU A 241 -6.86 -0.75 -9.69
CA LEU A 241 -7.48 -1.21 -8.44
C LEU A 241 -8.94 -1.64 -8.67
N ALA A 242 -9.70 -0.84 -9.40
CA ALA A 242 -11.12 -1.10 -9.66
C ALA A 242 -11.40 -2.42 -10.40
N ARG A 243 -10.41 -2.98 -11.12
CA ARG A 243 -10.56 -4.31 -11.76
C ARG A 243 -10.69 -5.45 -10.76
N TYR A 244 -10.24 -5.22 -9.53
CA TYR A 244 -10.28 -6.21 -8.46
C TYR A 244 -11.39 -5.94 -7.42
N LEU A 245 -12.06 -4.80 -7.48
CA LEU A 245 -13.10 -4.36 -6.53
C LEU A 245 -14.51 -4.71 -7.03
#